data_55993e0b591ae0fd1a6ac93fa54dc531
#
_entry.id   55993e0b591ae0fd1a6ac93fa54dc531
#
_cell.length_a   1.000
_cell.length_b   1.000
_cell.length_c   1.000
_cell.angle_alpha   90.00
_cell.angle_beta   90.00
_cell.angle_gamma   90.00
#
_symmetry.space_group_name_H-M   'P 1'
#
loop_
_entity.id
_entity.type
_entity.pdbx_description
1 polymer ?
#
loop_
_entity_poly.entity_id
_entity_poly.type
_entity_poly.pdbx_seq_one_letter_code
_entity_poly.pdbx_strand_id
1 'polypeptide(L)'
;MINKPITYKDSGVNIDEGNKLVSEISDITKATSIRGATGELGGFGGLFDLKKSGFKDPILVSSTDGVGTKLKLAIKTKSYFNIGIDLVAMCANDVLAQGARPLFFMDYYATGKLDKDVAIEVIKGIAEGCKQSGCALIGGETAEMPGHYENNNFDLAGFCVGAVERNNLFKKSSVESGDYVIGLSSSGIHSNGYSLVRKILESHSINIFQEAEFDKTKILADILMEPTMLYTKAFLAGNKNYYLICNQIIKFNWYAKNSQKKFVKSSLI
;
A
#
# COMPACT_ATOMS: atom_id res chain seq x y z
N MET A 1 12.54 -29.83 41.93
CA MET A 1 11.99 -28.56 41.39
C MET A 1 11.24 -28.95 40.13
N ILE A 2 9.92 -28.82 40.09
CA ILE A 2 9.12 -29.07 38.87
C ILE A 2 9.41 -27.87 37.98
N ASN A 3 10.17 -28.07 36.90
CA ASN A 3 10.39 -27.02 35.90
C ASN A 3 9.03 -26.65 35.33
N LYS A 4 8.58 -25.42 35.55
CA LYS A 4 7.39 -24.88 34.89
C LYS A 4 7.59 -24.99 33.39
N PRO A 5 6.63 -25.56 32.62
CA PRO A 5 6.79 -25.64 31.16
C PRO A 5 6.90 -24.24 30.57
N ILE A 6 7.86 -24.06 29.67
CA ILE A 6 8.05 -22.83 28.94
C ILE A 6 6.91 -22.70 27.90
N THR A 7 6.28 -21.53 27.85
CA THR A 7 5.14 -21.25 26.96
C THR A 7 5.56 -20.28 25.85
N TYR A 8 4.73 -20.15 24.81
CA TYR A 8 4.91 -19.12 23.78
C TYR A 8 4.92 -17.70 24.36
N LYS A 9 4.12 -17.46 25.41
CA LYS A 9 4.11 -16.17 26.11
C LYS A 9 5.44 -15.86 26.80
N ASP A 10 6.12 -16.87 27.32
CA ASP A 10 7.45 -16.71 27.90
C ASP A 10 8.52 -16.42 26.84
N SER A 11 8.28 -16.77 25.56
CA SER A 11 9.14 -16.44 24.42
C SER A 11 8.81 -15.10 23.76
N GLY A 12 7.81 -14.36 24.29
CA GLY A 12 7.43 -13.03 23.79
C GLY A 12 6.30 -13.02 22.77
N VAL A 13 5.68 -14.19 22.46
CA VAL A 13 4.55 -14.29 21.52
C VAL A 13 3.23 -14.45 22.27
N ASN A 14 2.25 -13.59 21.98
CA ASN A 14 0.94 -13.60 22.62
C ASN A 14 -0.17 -14.06 21.68
N ILE A 15 -0.43 -15.37 21.65
CA ILE A 15 -1.45 -15.98 20.79
C ILE A 15 -2.84 -15.41 21.06
N ASP A 16 -3.18 -15.09 22.31
CA ASP A 16 -4.49 -14.57 22.68
C ASP A 16 -4.74 -13.17 22.08
N GLU A 17 -3.71 -12.30 22.04
CA GLU A 17 -3.81 -10.98 21.40
C GLU A 17 -3.95 -11.11 19.88
N GLY A 18 -3.26 -12.05 19.25
CA GLY A 18 -3.43 -12.35 17.83
C GLY A 18 -4.86 -12.79 17.50
N ASN A 19 -5.43 -13.70 18.28
CA ASN A 19 -6.81 -14.16 18.11
C ASN A 19 -7.84 -13.03 18.31
N LYS A 20 -7.63 -12.15 19.29
CA LYS A 20 -8.47 -10.96 19.49
C LYS A 20 -8.39 -10.02 18.29
N LEU A 21 -7.19 -9.75 17.78
CA LEU A 21 -7.00 -8.93 16.59
C LEU A 21 -7.83 -9.47 15.42
N VAL A 22 -7.71 -10.77 15.10
CA VAL A 22 -8.46 -11.40 14.00
C VAL A 22 -9.96 -11.23 14.18
N SER A 23 -10.49 -11.39 15.41
CA SER A 23 -11.90 -11.16 15.69
C SER A 23 -12.32 -9.72 15.44
N GLU A 24 -11.55 -8.75 15.90
CA GLU A 24 -11.88 -7.33 15.79
C GLU A 24 -11.78 -6.78 14.36
N ILE A 25 -10.89 -7.32 13.53
CA ILE A 25 -10.76 -6.89 12.13
C ILE A 25 -11.76 -7.55 11.18
N SER A 26 -12.50 -8.56 11.63
CA SER A 26 -13.45 -9.31 10.78
C SER A 26 -14.47 -8.41 10.08
N ASP A 27 -15.09 -7.48 10.81
CA ASP A 27 -16.07 -6.58 10.23
C ASP A 27 -15.43 -5.52 9.32
N ILE A 28 -14.20 -5.11 9.63
CA ILE A 28 -13.42 -4.16 8.82
C ILE A 28 -13.14 -4.77 7.44
N THR A 29 -12.73 -6.03 7.40
CA THR A 29 -12.42 -6.74 6.14
C THR A 29 -13.68 -7.07 5.36
N LYS A 30 -14.77 -7.52 6.01
CA LYS A 30 -16.07 -7.75 5.37
C LYS A 30 -16.60 -6.49 4.67
N ALA A 31 -16.36 -5.31 5.22
CA ALA A 31 -16.77 -4.04 4.63
C ALA A 31 -16.05 -3.70 3.31
N THR A 32 -15.01 -4.43 2.93
CA THR A 32 -14.31 -4.32 1.64
C THR A 32 -14.82 -5.31 0.60
N SER A 33 -15.76 -6.20 0.94
CA SER A 33 -16.19 -7.30 0.09
C SER A 33 -16.72 -6.81 -1.25
N ILE A 34 -16.31 -7.50 -2.32
CA ILE A 34 -16.78 -7.27 -3.68
C ILE A 34 -17.28 -8.59 -4.30
N ARG A 35 -17.95 -8.49 -5.44
CA ARG A 35 -18.40 -9.66 -6.19
C ARG A 35 -17.21 -10.55 -6.59
N GLY A 36 -17.20 -11.77 -6.12
CA GLY A 36 -16.11 -12.74 -6.31
C GLY A 36 -15.33 -13.02 -5.02
N ALA A 37 -15.28 -12.12 -4.08
CA ALA A 37 -14.71 -12.40 -2.76
C ALA A 37 -15.63 -13.39 -2.03
N THR A 38 -15.10 -14.58 -1.71
CA THR A 38 -15.84 -15.66 -1.06
C THR A 38 -14.95 -16.26 0.00
N GLY A 39 -15.27 -16.07 1.23
CA GLY A 39 -14.50 -16.63 2.33
C GLY A 39 -14.65 -15.80 3.59
N GLU A 40 -14.40 -16.43 4.71
CA GLU A 40 -14.31 -15.78 6.00
C GLU A 40 -12.85 -15.68 6.41
N LEU A 41 -12.50 -14.65 7.17
CA LEU A 41 -11.18 -14.53 7.78
C LEU A 41 -10.92 -15.70 8.75
N GLY A 42 -9.64 -16.10 8.85
CA GLY A 42 -9.21 -17.17 9.76
C GLY A 42 -9.06 -18.53 9.09
N GLY A 43 -9.32 -18.64 7.78
CA GLY A 43 -8.95 -19.83 7.00
C GLY A 43 -7.47 -19.81 6.57
N PHE A 44 -6.99 -20.92 6.00
CA PHE A 44 -5.61 -21.04 5.52
C PHE A 44 -5.31 -20.20 4.26
N GLY A 45 -6.32 -19.60 3.64
CA GLY A 45 -6.14 -18.74 2.46
C GLY A 45 -7.41 -18.00 2.09
N GLY A 46 -7.26 -16.85 1.46
CA GLY A 46 -8.35 -16.06 0.91
C GLY A 46 -8.89 -16.70 -0.38
N LEU A 47 -10.21 -16.77 -0.51
CA LEU A 47 -10.87 -17.33 -1.70
C LEU A 47 -11.45 -16.21 -2.55
N PHE A 48 -11.21 -16.29 -3.86
CA PHE A 48 -11.76 -15.36 -4.83
C PHE A 48 -12.28 -16.09 -6.07
N ASP A 49 -13.58 -15.97 -6.33
CA ASP A 49 -14.22 -16.57 -7.51
C ASP A 49 -14.12 -15.63 -8.71
N LEU A 50 -13.10 -15.86 -9.54
CA LEU A 50 -12.84 -15.04 -10.72
C LEU A 50 -14.00 -15.05 -11.74
N LYS A 51 -14.72 -16.17 -11.85
CA LYS A 51 -15.86 -16.30 -12.76
C LYS A 51 -16.99 -15.33 -12.37
N LYS A 52 -17.22 -15.14 -11.07
CA LYS A 52 -18.22 -14.17 -10.58
C LYS A 52 -17.83 -12.72 -10.81
N SER A 53 -16.55 -12.42 -11.04
CA SER A 53 -16.08 -11.03 -11.22
C SER A 53 -16.33 -10.46 -12.62
N GLY A 54 -16.88 -11.24 -13.54
CA GLY A 54 -17.40 -10.78 -14.83
C GLY A 54 -16.41 -10.80 -15.99
N PHE A 55 -15.22 -11.37 -15.81
CA PHE A 55 -14.24 -11.58 -16.89
C PHE A 55 -14.62 -12.78 -17.77
N LYS A 56 -14.23 -12.72 -19.06
CA LYS A 56 -14.44 -13.78 -20.06
C LYS A 56 -13.16 -14.55 -20.33
N ASP A 57 -12.06 -13.86 -20.60
CA ASP A 57 -10.71 -14.43 -20.85
C ASP A 57 -9.66 -13.62 -20.09
N PRO A 58 -9.64 -13.69 -18.75
CA PRO A 58 -8.78 -12.85 -17.93
C PRO A 58 -7.33 -13.34 -17.92
N ILE A 59 -6.42 -12.36 -17.89
CA ILE A 59 -5.05 -12.55 -17.42
C ILE A 59 -4.95 -11.97 -16.00
N LEU A 60 -4.41 -12.75 -15.07
CA LEU A 60 -4.13 -12.28 -13.73
C LEU A 60 -2.85 -11.43 -13.73
N VAL A 61 -2.90 -10.35 -12.99
CA VAL A 61 -1.76 -9.46 -12.73
C VAL A 61 -1.58 -9.35 -11.23
N SER A 62 -0.39 -9.64 -10.75
CA SER A 62 -0.06 -9.53 -9.33
C SER A 62 1.08 -8.56 -9.10
N SER A 63 1.01 -7.82 -8.02
CA SER A 63 2.04 -6.92 -7.52
C SER A 63 2.24 -7.14 -6.04
N THR A 64 3.47 -6.98 -5.59
CA THR A 64 3.85 -6.95 -4.17
C THR A 64 4.77 -5.77 -3.93
N ASP A 65 4.51 -5.03 -2.88
CA ASP A 65 5.33 -3.92 -2.43
C ASP A 65 5.18 -3.71 -0.92
N GLY A 66 6.02 -2.88 -0.35
CA GLY A 66 5.95 -2.42 1.04
C GLY A 66 5.81 -0.90 1.11
N VAL A 67 5.62 -0.39 2.33
CA VAL A 67 5.60 1.06 2.58
C VAL A 67 7.01 1.65 2.60
N GLY A 68 7.99 0.85 3.00
CA GLY A 68 9.37 1.29 3.11
C GLY A 68 9.62 2.22 4.31
N THR A 69 10.64 3.09 4.19
CA THR A 69 11.12 3.86 5.35
C THR A 69 10.21 5.02 5.78
N LYS A 70 9.09 5.26 5.11
CA LYS A 70 7.99 6.11 5.60
C LYS A 70 7.47 5.59 6.95
N LEU A 71 7.53 4.27 7.20
CA LEU A 71 7.17 3.64 8.47
C LEU A 71 7.86 4.28 9.68
N LYS A 72 9.13 4.71 9.55
CA LYS A 72 9.83 5.39 10.64
C LYS A 72 9.20 6.73 11.01
N LEU A 73 8.67 7.46 10.04
CA LEU A 73 7.91 8.69 10.31
C LEU A 73 6.53 8.36 10.88
N ALA A 74 5.86 7.34 10.37
CA ALA A 74 4.57 6.89 10.89
C ALA A 74 4.63 6.55 12.39
N ILE A 75 5.66 5.81 12.80
CA ILE A 75 5.90 5.49 14.22
C ILE A 75 6.13 6.78 15.04
N LYS A 76 6.94 7.72 14.51
CA LYS A 76 7.24 8.99 15.18
C LYS A 76 6.03 9.90 15.30
N THR A 77 5.16 9.92 14.30
CA THR A 77 3.97 10.79 14.23
C THR A 77 2.70 10.10 14.72
N LYS A 78 2.74 8.79 14.96
CA LYS A 78 1.59 7.92 15.26
C LYS A 78 0.50 7.96 14.18
N SER A 79 0.89 8.13 12.90
CA SER A 79 -0.01 8.18 11.76
C SER A 79 -0.14 6.81 11.10
N TYR A 80 -0.83 5.88 11.75
CA TYR A 80 -0.87 4.48 11.34
C TYR A 80 -1.94 4.19 10.26
N PHE A 81 -3.07 4.88 10.30
CA PHE A 81 -4.14 4.72 9.31
C PHE A 81 -3.65 5.04 7.89
N ASN A 82 -2.94 6.16 7.71
CA ASN A 82 -2.45 6.59 6.39
C ASN A 82 -1.47 5.58 5.78
N ILE A 83 -0.67 4.92 6.62
CA ILE A 83 0.27 3.88 6.17
C ILE A 83 -0.44 2.66 5.57
N GLY A 84 -1.59 2.30 6.09
CA GLY A 84 -2.41 1.23 5.50
C GLY A 84 -2.89 1.58 4.09
N ILE A 85 -3.28 2.83 3.85
CA ILE A 85 -3.63 3.33 2.51
C ILE A 85 -2.40 3.30 1.59
N ASP A 86 -1.23 3.76 2.09
CA ASP A 86 0.02 3.71 1.34
C ASP A 86 0.33 2.28 0.85
N LEU A 87 0.22 1.29 1.72
CA LEU A 87 0.49 -0.11 1.38
C LEU A 87 -0.36 -0.59 0.20
N VAL A 88 -1.67 -0.34 0.27
CA VAL A 88 -2.58 -0.74 -0.81
C VAL A 88 -2.27 0.03 -2.09
N ALA A 89 -2.00 1.32 -1.99
CA ALA A 89 -1.74 2.16 -3.16
C ALA A 89 -0.46 1.75 -3.89
N MET A 90 0.60 1.36 -3.17
CA MET A 90 1.85 0.89 -3.77
C MET A 90 1.62 -0.35 -4.64
N CYS A 91 0.80 -1.29 -4.18
CA CYS A 91 0.50 -2.51 -4.93
C CYS A 91 -0.59 -2.31 -6.00
N ALA A 92 -1.70 -1.64 -5.66
CA ALA A 92 -2.84 -1.50 -6.54
C ALA A 92 -2.52 -0.61 -7.76
N ASN A 93 -1.74 0.46 -7.57
CA ASN A 93 -1.32 1.31 -8.68
C ASN A 93 -0.39 0.56 -9.66
N ASP A 94 0.44 -0.38 -9.18
CA ASP A 94 1.27 -1.23 -10.05
C ASP A 94 0.43 -2.21 -10.86
N VAL A 95 -0.63 -2.77 -10.27
CA VAL A 95 -1.62 -3.58 -11.00
C VAL A 95 -2.30 -2.77 -12.10
N LEU A 96 -2.71 -1.53 -11.78
CA LEU A 96 -3.29 -0.61 -12.76
C LEU A 96 -2.34 -0.28 -13.90
N ALA A 97 -1.03 -0.18 -13.64
CA ALA A 97 -0.01 0.10 -14.63
C ALA A 97 0.05 -0.96 -15.74
N GLN A 98 -0.42 -2.17 -15.48
CA GLN A 98 -0.56 -3.24 -16.47
C GLN A 98 -1.95 -3.24 -17.16
N GLY A 99 -2.81 -2.26 -16.87
CA GLY A 99 -4.16 -2.20 -17.40
C GLY A 99 -5.16 -3.08 -16.64
N ALA A 100 -4.77 -3.67 -15.52
CA ALA A 100 -5.60 -4.59 -14.77
C ALA A 100 -6.42 -3.88 -13.69
N ARG A 101 -7.64 -4.36 -13.46
CA ARG A 101 -8.47 -3.94 -12.35
C ARG A 101 -8.07 -4.72 -11.08
N PRO A 102 -7.73 -4.07 -9.96
CA PRO A 102 -7.54 -4.73 -8.68
C PRO A 102 -8.77 -5.55 -8.27
N LEU A 103 -8.57 -6.76 -7.76
CA LEU A 103 -9.64 -7.67 -7.34
C LEU A 103 -9.57 -7.98 -5.86
N PHE A 104 -8.40 -8.34 -5.37
CA PHE A 104 -8.22 -8.61 -3.96
C PHE A 104 -6.81 -8.24 -3.48
N PHE A 105 -6.73 -8.07 -2.20
CA PHE A 105 -5.53 -7.67 -1.47
C PHE A 105 -5.29 -8.59 -0.27
N MET A 106 -4.03 -8.84 0.04
CA MET A 106 -3.58 -9.49 1.26
C MET A 106 -2.41 -8.69 1.83
N ASP A 107 -2.31 -8.61 3.15
CA ASP A 107 -1.23 -7.94 3.84
C ASP A 107 -0.38 -8.89 4.68
N TYR A 108 0.83 -8.46 4.95
CA TYR A 108 1.73 -9.07 5.94
C TYR A 108 2.19 -7.97 6.89
N TYR A 109 1.81 -8.10 8.16
CA TYR A 109 2.20 -7.23 9.26
C TYR A 109 3.19 -7.97 10.16
N ALA A 110 4.45 -7.53 10.24
CA ALA A 110 5.47 -8.12 11.08
C ALA A 110 5.97 -7.13 12.12
N THR A 111 6.05 -7.54 13.37
CA THR A 111 6.45 -6.68 14.49
C THR A 111 7.26 -7.45 15.54
N GLY A 112 8.05 -6.73 16.35
CA GLY A 112 8.77 -7.34 17.47
C GLY A 112 7.83 -7.72 18.62
N LYS A 113 6.80 -6.91 18.84
CA LYS A 113 5.73 -7.15 19.82
C LYS A 113 4.43 -6.55 19.29
N LEU A 114 3.37 -7.34 19.30
CA LEU A 114 2.08 -6.90 18.81
C LEU A 114 1.48 -5.83 19.73
N ASP A 115 1.28 -4.63 19.17
CA ASP A 115 0.39 -3.62 19.72
C ASP A 115 -0.91 -3.68 18.90
N LYS A 116 -1.95 -4.21 19.54
CA LYS A 116 -3.22 -4.49 18.87
C LYS A 116 -3.86 -3.21 18.32
N ASP A 117 -3.80 -2.12 19.06
CA ASP A 117 -4.44 -0.86 18.66
C ASP A 117 -3.74 -0.25 17.45
N VAL A 118 -2.42 -0.32 17.39
CA VAL A 118 -1.63 0.07 16.21
C VAL A 118 -1.97 -0.80 15.01
N ALA A 119 -2.02 -2.11 15.19
CA ALA A 119 -2.34 -3.05 14.11
C ALA A 119 -3.76 -2.80 13.56
N ILE A 120 -4.76 -2.56 14.41
CA ILE A 120 -6.12 -2.23 14.00
C ILE A 120 -6.15 -0.95 13.17
N GLU A 121 -5.46 0.11 13.57
CA GLU A 121 -5.41 1.36 12.80
C GLU A 121 -4.74 1.17 11.44
N VAL A 122 -3.68 0.39 11.35
CA VAL A 122 -3.05 0.03 10.07
C VAL A 122 -4.05 -0.74 9.19
N ILE A 123 -4.73 -1.76 9.74
CA ILE A 123 -5.68 -2.59 8.97
C ILE A 123 -6.91 -1.78 8.55
N LYS A 124 -7.39 -0.83 9.35
CA LYS A 124 -8.42 0.12 8.92
C LYS A 124 -7.97 0.93 7.70
N GLY A 125 -6.73 1.40 7.70
CA GLY A 125 -6.14 2.09 6.57
C GLY A 125 -6.03 1.20 5.33
N ILE A 126 -5.62 -0.06 5.49
CA ILE A 126 -5.59 -1.05 4.40
C ILE A 126 -7.01 -1.26 3.84
N ALA A 127 -8.00 -1.45 4.70
CA ALA A 127 -9.39 -1.62 4.28
C ALA A 127 -9.92 -0.38 3.53
N GLU A 128 -9.58 0.81 3.98
CA GLU A 128 -9.93 2.05 3.27
C GLU A 128 -9.27 2.12 1.89
N GLY A 129 -7.97 1.81 1.81
CA GLY A 129 -7.26 1.71 0.53
C GLY A 129 -7.89 0.67 -0.41
N CYS A 130 -8.31 -0.48 0.12
CA CYS A 130 -9.03 -1.50 -0.64
C CYS A 130 -10.38 -0.98 -1.18
N LYS A 131 -11.16 -0.27 -0.37
CA LYS A 131 -12.42 0.35 -0.81
C LYS A 131 -12.19 1.39 -1.90
N GLN A 132 -11.17 2.23 -1.76
CA GLN A 132 -10.81 3.22 -2.77
C GLN A 132 -10.35 2.56 -4.08
N SER A 133 -9.63 1.45 -4.00
CA SER A 133 -9.17 0.67 -5.15
C SER A 133 -10.28 -0.20 -5.76
N GLY A 134 -11.39 -0.42 -5.05
CA GLY A 134 -12.44 -1.33 -5.48
C GLY A 134 -12.02 -2.80 -5.43
N CYS A 135 -11.13 -3.19 -4.52
CA CYS A 135 -10.72 -4.57 -4.27
C CYS A 135 -11.11 -5.03 -2.86
N ALA A 136 -11.15 -6.33 -2.63
CA ALA A 136 -11.46 -6.91 -1.33
C ALA A 136 -10.19 -7.23 -0.55
N LEU A 137 -10.16 -6.91 0.73
CA LEU A 137 -9.18 -7.45 1.68
C LEU A 137 -9.66 -8.84 2.09
N ILE A 138 -9.01 -9.89 1.56
CA ILE A 138 -9.49 -11.28 1.71
C ILE A 138 -8.66 -12.13 2.67
N GLY A 139 -7.60 -11.59 3.22
CA GLY A 139 -6.71 -12.26 4.15
C GLY A 139 -5.47 -11.44 4.43
N GLY A 140 -4.61 -11.98 5.24
CA GLY A 140 -3.33 -11.42 5.63
C GLY A 140 -2.66 -12.28 6.67
N GLU A 141 -1.51 -11.82 7.17
CA GLU A 141 -0.74 -12.48 8.22
C GLU A 141 -0.24 -11.43 9.22
N THR A 142 -0.31 -11.76 10.49
CA THR A 142 0.29 -10.96 11.56
C THR A 142 1.32 -11.79 12.31
N ALA A 143 2.60 -11.40 12.20
CA ALA A 143 3.71 -12.12 12.78
C ALA A 143 4.35 -11.34 13.94
N GLU A 144 4.36 -11.92 15.14
CA GLU A 144 5.22 -11.48 16.22
C GLU A 144 6.59 -12.14 16.08
N MET A 145 7.64 -11.33 15.98
CA MET A 145 9.01 -11.76 15.77
C MET A 145 9.94 -11.09 16.81
N PRO A 146 9.81 -11.49 18.09
CA PRO A 146 10.64 -10.93 19.16
C PRO A 146 12.13 -11.19 18.92
N GLY A 147 12.95 -10.14 19.08
CA GLY A 147 14.39 -10.19 18.80
C GLY A 147 14.77 -9.96 17.34
N HIS A 148 13.84 -10.04 16.38
CA HIS A 148 14.07 -9.65 14.99
C HIS A 148 13.74 -8.17 14.75
N TYR A 149 12.60 -7.70 15.25
CA TYR A 149 12.25 -6.29 15.30
C TYR A 149 12.38 -5.76 16.73
N GLU A 150 12.75 -4.49 16.87
CA GLU A 150 12.59 -3.77 18.15
C GLU A 150 11.09 -3.64 18.48
N ASN A 151 10.74 -3.59 19.77
CA ASN A 151 9.36 -3.72 20.26
C ASN A 151 8.32 -2.85 19.51
N ASN A 152 8.64 -1.61 19.20
CA ASN A 152 7.72 -0.68 18.55
C ASN A 152 7.91 -0.55 17.02
N ASN A 153 8.83 -1.33 16.46
CA ASN A 153 9.05 -1.35 15.02
C ASN A 153 8.20 -2.45 14.40
N PHE A 154 7.69 -2.13 13.22
CA PHE A 154 6.96 -3.09 12.40
C PHE A 154 7.30 -2.88 10.93
N ASP A 155 7.03 -3.88 10.13
CA ASP A 155 7.11 -3.84 8.68
C ASP A 155 5.78 -4.28 8.05
N LEU A 156 5.54 -3.80 6.84
CA LEU A 156 4.33 -4.06 6.09
C LEU A 156 4.68 -4.48 4.67
N ALA A 157 4.13 -5.58 4.22
CA ALA A 157 4.14 -5.98 2.83
C ALA A 157 2.70 -6.23 2.36
N GLY A 158 2.43 -5.89 1.11
CA GLY A 158 1.13 -6.07 0.48
C GLY A 158 1.23 -6.91 -0.78
N PHE A 159 0.15 -7.61 -1.08
CA PHE A 159 -0.05 -8.40 -2.29
C PHE A 159 -1.39 -8.03 -2.90
N CYS A 160 -1.35 -7.41 -4.07
CA CYS A 160 -2.53 -7.09 -4.84
C CYS A 160 -2.62 -7.99 -6.06
N VAL A 161 -3.77 -8.60 -6.26
CA VAL A 161 -4.06 -9.36 -7.48
C VAL A 161 -5.20 -8.70 -8.20
N GLY A 162 -5.00 -8.44 -9.48
CA GLY A 162 -6.00 -7.91 -10.38
C GLY A 162 -6.15 -8.78 -11.62
N ALA A 163 -7.04 -8.39 -12.50
CA ALA A 163 -7.23 -9.05 -13.79
C ALA A 163 -7.52 -8.04 -14.89
N VAL A 164 -7.15 -8.41 -16.09
CA VAL A 164 -7.42 -7.70 -17.33
C VAL A 164 -7.85 -8.70 -18.41
N GLU A 165 -8.79 -8.34 -19.27
CA GLU A 165 -9.10 -9.15 -20.44
C GLU A 165 -7.88 -9.25 -21.35
N ARG A 166 -7.58 -10.43 -21.88
CA ARG A 166 -6.38 -10.70 -22.70
C ARG A 166 -6.17 -9.69 -23.81
N ASN A 167 -7.25 -9.27 -24.45
CA ASN A 167 -7.21 -8.31 -25.55
C ASN A 167 -6.99 -6.85 -25.10
N ASN A 168 -7.13 -6.57 -23.79
CA ASN A 168 -6.97 -5.25 -23.21
C ASN A 168 -5.64 -5.10 -22.45
N LEU A 169 -4.80 -6.14 -22.46
CA LEU A 169 -3.46 -6.06 -21.84
C LEU A 169 -2.63 -4.99 -22.53
N PHE A 170 -2.02 -4.11 -21.74
CA PHE A 170 -1.15 -3.08 -22.27
C PHE A 170 0.09 -3.64 -22.95
N LYS A 171 0.34 -3.16 -24.16
CA LYS A 171 1.52 -3.50 -24.94
C LYS A 171 2.38 -2.24 -25.13
N LYS A 172 3.67 -2.33 -24.84
CA LYS A 172 4.61 -1.22 -25.08
C LYS A 172 4.60 -0.75 -26.55
N SER A 173 4.33 -1.66 -27.48
CA SER A 173 4.20 -1.39 -28.93
C SER A 173 2.96 -0.57 -29.30
N SER A 174 2.04 -0.35 -28.38
CA SER A 174 0.83 0.45 -28.63
C SER A 174 1.06 1.96 -28.40
N VAL A 175 2.24 2.35 -27.92
CA VAL A 175 2.61 3.76 -27.71
C VAL A 175 3.36 4.27 -28.93
N GLU A 176 2.85 5.31 -29.56
CA GLU A 176 3.37 5.85 -30.82
C GLU A 176 3.80 7.31 -30.68
N SER A 177 4.62 7.76 -31.62
CA SER A 177 4.98 9.18 -31.73
C SER A 177 3.76 9.99 -32.15
N GLY A 178 3.42 10.99 -31.35
CA GLY A 178 2.21 11.82 -31.53
C GLY A 178 1.13 11.58 -30.50
N ASP A 179 1.28 10.57 -29.64
CA ASP A 179 0.37 10.34 -28.53
C ASP A 179 0.42 11.48 -27.52
N TYR A 180 -0.73 11.80 -26.93
CA TYR A 180 -0.82 12.76 -25.83
C TYR A 180 -0.37 12.14 -24.52
N VAL A 181 0.49 12.84 -23.79
CA VAL A 181 0.89 12.47 -22.43
C VAL A 181 0.06 13.26 -21.43
N ILE A 182 -0.76 12.56 -20.66
CA ILE A 182 -1.59 13.14 -19.62
C ILE A 182 -0.99 12.83 -18.25
N GLY A 183 -0.79 13.86 -17.42
CA GLY A 183 -0.34 13.71 -16.03
C GLY A 183 -1.54 13.73 -15.09
N LEU A 184 -1.53 12.85 -14.11
CA LEU A 184 -2.42 12.91 -12.95
C LEU A 184 -1.62 13.47 -11.76
N SER A 185 -2.20 14.40 -11.00
CA SER A 185 -1.55 14.95 -9.82
C SER A 185 -1.31 13.91 -8.75
N SER A 186 -0.24 14.08 -7.97
CA SER A 186 0.00 13.33 -6.76
C SER A 186 -0.57 14.05 -5.54
N SER A 187 -0.76 13.34 -4.44
CA SER A 187 -1.08 13.92 -3.11
C SER A 187 0.15 14.49 -2.40
N GLY A 188 1.35 14.23 -2.91
CA GLY A 188 2.62 14.61 -2.30
C GLY A 188 3.74 13.68 -2.69
N ILE A 189 4.63 13.37 -1.75
CA ILE A 189 5.79 12.47 -1.96
C ILE A 189 5.33 11.00 -2.12
N HIS A 190 4.11 10.69 -1.73
CA HIS A 190 3.57 9.34 -1.65
C HIS A 190 4.31 8.48 -0.61
N SER A 191 4.85 7.31 -1.02
CA SER A 191 5.55 6.40 -0.12
C SER A 191 6.99 6.09 -0.55
N ASN A 192 7.49 6.67 -1.63
CA ASN A 192 8.83 6.45 -2.15
C ASN A 192 9.81 7.54 -1.73
N GLY A 193 11.10 7.19 -1.65
CA GLY A 193 12.17 8.16 -1.40
C GLY A 193 12.31 8.65 0.04
N TYR A 194 11.61 8.07 1.00
CA TYR A 194 11.62 8.52 2.40
C TYR A 194 12.97 8.35 3.12
N SER A 195 13.85 7.49 2.64
CA SER A 195 15.23 7.44 3.14
C SER A 195 15.96 8.76 2.89
N LEU A 196 15.78 9.37 1.71
CA LEU A 196 16.33 10.67 1.38
C LEU A 196 15.64 11.80 2.16
N VAL A 197 14.30 11.78 2.23
CA VAL A 197 13.52 12.75 3.01
C VAL A 197 14.00 12.78 4.46
N ARG A 198 14.09 11.63 5.11
CA ARG A 198 14.58 11.53 6.48
C ARG A 198 16.01 12.04 6.64
N LYS A 199 16.88 11.71 5.67
CA LYS A 199 18.27 12.22 5.69
C LYS A 199 18.33 13.75 5.57
N ILE A 200 17.48 14.35 4.76
CA ILE A 200 17.38 15.82 4.65
C ILE A 200 16.90 16.42 5.97
N LEU A 201 15.82 15.87 6.55
CA LEU A 201 15.28 16.34 7.83
C LEU A 201 16.34 16.31 8.94
N GLU A 202 17.08 15.21 9.03
CA GLU A 202 18.18 15.02 10.00
C GLU A 202 19.31 16.00 9.76
N SER A 203 19.79 16.11 8.50
CA SER A 203 20.96 16.95 8.17
C SER A 203 20.73 18.43 8.39
N HIS A 204 19.48 18.88 8.32
CA HIS A 204 19.11 20.28 8.51
C HIS A 204 18.41 20.54 9.87
N SER A 205 18.38 19.53 10.75
CA SER A 205 17.72 19.60 12.06
C SER A 205 16.27 20.10 11.97
N ILE A 206 15.54 19.70 10.94
CA ILE A 206 14.16 20.16 10.69
C ILE A 206 13.20 19.48 11.68
N ASN A 207 12.47 20.29 12.43
CA ASN A 207 11.40 19.80 13.29
C ASN A 207 10.10 19.60 12.49
N ILE A 208 9.72 18.35 12.27
CA ILE A 208 8.51 18.02 11.51
C ILE A 208 7.19 18.38 12.19
N PHE A 209 7.20 18.67 13.49
CA PHE A 209 6.00 19.06 14.25
C PHE A 209 5.75 20.58 14.25
N GLN A 210 6.43 21.31 13.39
CA GLN A 210 6.21 22.73 13.16
C GLN A 210 5.49 22.93 11.81
N GLU A 211 4.96 24.14 11.63
CA GLU A 211 4.40 24.58 10.34
C GLU A 211 5.44 24.42 9.22
N ALA A 212 4.99 23.99 8.07
CA ALA A 212 5.85 23.87 6.90
C ALA A 212 6.27 25.27 6.40
N GLU A 213 7.53 25.47 6.07
CA GLU A 213 8.03 26.78 5.59
C GLU A 213 7.32 27.24 4.33
N PHE A 214 6.94 26.29 3.47
CA PHE A 214 6.29 26.54 2.18
C PHE A 214 4.75 26.53 2.26
N ASP A 215 4.16 26.09 3.37
CA ASP A 215 2.71 26.11 3.63
C ASP A 215 2.45 26.29 5.13
N LYS A 216 2.31 27.52 5.57
CA LYS A 216 2.10 27.87 6.97
C LYS A 216 0.75 27.45 7.55
N THR A 217 -0.13 26.90 6.74
CA THR A 217 -1.44 26.38 7.18
C THR A 217 -1.38 24.93 7.64
N LYS A 218 -0.26 24.23 7.39
CA LYS A 218 -0.10 22.79 7.67
C LYS A 218 1.16 22.49 8.46
N ILE A 219 1.05 21.51 9.32
CA ILE A 219 2.22 20.90 10.00
C ILE A 219 2.99 20.06 9.00
N LEU A 220 4.31 20.14 9.02
CA LEU A 220 5.15 19.40 8.08
C LEU A 220 4.96 17.87 8.19
N ALA A 221 4.73 17.37 9.41
CA ALA A 221 4.43 15.95 9.63
C ALA A 221 3.18 15.50 8.87
N ASP A 222 2.11 16.33 8.87
CA ASP A 222 0.87 15.98 8.18
C ASP A 222 1.08 15.91 6.66
N ILE A 223 1.84 16.86 6.11
CA ILE A 223 2.20 16.88 4.68
C ILE A 223 3.03 15.63 4.32
N LEU A 224 3.98 15.26 5.16
CA LEU A 224 4.82 14.08 4.93
C LEU A 224 4.07 12.77 5.12
N MET A 225 3.02 12.76 5.92
CA MET A 225 2.19 11.58 6.17
C MET A 225 0.95 11.52 5.28
N GLU A 226 0.76 12.47 4.35
CA GLU A 226 -0.29 12.39 3.35
C GLU A 226 -0.19 11.04 2.59
N PRO A 227 -1.29 10.27 2.50
CA PRO A 227 -1.23 8.96 1.89
C PRO A 227 -1.08 9.03 0.37
N THR A 228 -0.51 7.98 -0.19
CA THR A 228 -0.39 7.76 -1.62
C THR A 228 -1.76 7.75 -2.28
N MET A 229 -1.91 8.51 -3.35
CA MET A 229 -3.16 8.57 -4.10
C MET A 229 -3.42 7.25 -4.85
N LEU A 230 -4.66 6.79 -4.77
CA LEU A 230 -5.17 5.64 -5.49
C LEU A 230 -5.84 6.09 -6.79
N TYR A 231 -5.31 5.66 -7.93
CA TYR A 231 -5.75 6.12 -9.25
C TYR A 231 -6.81 5.22 -9.90
N THR A 232 -7.28 4.17 -9.22
CA THR A 232 -8.18 3.15 -9.78
C THR A 232 -9.45 3.75 -10.37
N LYS A 233 -10.12 4.66 -9.65
CA LYS A 233 -11.36 5.27 -10.12
C LYS A 233 -11.15 6.11 -11.39
N ALA A 234 -10.10 6.94 -11.40
CA ALA A 234 -9.76 7.76 -12.55
C ALA A 234 -9.41 6.90 -13.77
N PHE A 235 -8.62 5.84 -13.54
CA PHE A 235 -8.23 4.90 -14.58
C PHE A 235 -9.42 4.15 -15.17
N LEU A 236 -10.25 3.54 -14.34
CA LEU A 236 -11.39 2.76 -14.81
C LEU A 236 -12.46 3.63 -15.53
N ALA A 237 -12.59 4.90 -15.15
CA ALA A 237 -13.45 5.84 -15.84
C ALA A 237 -12.93 6.20 -17.24
N GLY A 238 -11.60 6.30 -17.40
CA GLY A 238 -10.94 6.66 -18.67
C GLY A 238 -10.67 5.51 -19.62
N ASN A 239 -10.74 4.27 -19.14
CA ASN A 239 -10.15 3.08 -19.78
C ASN A 239 -10.75 2.66 -21.15
N LYS A 240 -11.70 3.32 -21.71
CA LYS A 240 -12.21 2.96 -23.04
C LYS A 240 -11.37 3.50 -24.19
N ASN A 241 -10.52 4.52 -23.95
CA ASN A 241 -9.81 5.23 -25.01
C ASN A 241 -8.36 5.65 -24.65
N TYR A 242 -7.81 5.26 -23.49
CA TYR A 242 -6.50 5.71 -23.05
C TYR A 242 -5.63 4.55 -22.57
N TYR A 243 -4.39 4.54 -23.01
CA TYR A 243 -3.35 3.69 -22.42
C TYR A 243 -2.76 4.41 -21.23
N LEU A 244 -2.93 3.87 -20.03
CA LEU A 244 -2.23 4.38 -18.86
C LEU A 244 -0.81 3.84 -18.87
N ILE A 245 0.15 4.70 -19.17
CA ILE A 245 1.52 4.45 -18.76
C ILE A 245 1.61 5.00 -17.34
N CYS A 246 1.18 4.20 -16.41
CA CYS A 246 1.44 4.53 -15.05
C CYS A 246 2.91 4.46 -14.79
N ASN A 247 3.49 5.38 -14.32
CA ASN A 247 4.52 5.27 -13.69
C ASN A 247 4.85 5.75 -12.48
N GLN A 248 5.39 5.29 -11.85
CA GLN A 248 6.35 5.62 -10.85
C GLN A 248 7.14 6.90 -11.18
N ILE A 249 6.43 8.00 -11.40
CA ILE A 249 7.05 9.29 -11.74
C ILE A 249 8.04 9.71 -10.64
N ILE A 250 7.88 9.28 -9.41
CA ILE A 250 8.84 9.53 -8.33
C ILE A 250 10.13 8.72 -8.51
N LYS A 251 10.05 7.46 -8.94
CA LYS A 251 11.24 6.70 -9.38
C LYS A 251 11.86 7.31 -10.64
N PHE A 252 11.05 7.90 -11.51
CA PHE A 252 11.50 8.47 -12.78
C PHE A 252 12.25 9.80 -12.61
N ASN A 253 11.83 10.68 -11.71
CA ASN A 253 12.57 11.92 -11.41
C ASN A 253 13.94 11.64 -10.79
N TRP A 254 14.09 10.56 -10.04
CA TRP A 254 15.38 10.14 -9.52
C TRP A 254 16.30 9.57 -10.61
N TYR A 255 15.78 8.79 -11.55
CA TYR A 255 16.53 8.28 -12.70
C TYR A 255 16.80 9.33 -13.76
N ALA A 256 15.87 10.23 -14.05
CA ALA A 256 16.04 11.28 -15.06
C ALA A 256 17.12 12.31 -14.69
N LYS A 257 17.36 12.57 -13.41
CA LYS A 257 18.45 13.44 -12.96
C LYS A 257 19.84 12.81 -13.12
N ASN A 258 19.92 11.50 -13.21
CA ASN A 258 21.18 10.76 -13.32
C ASN A 258 21.45 10.19 -14.72
N SER A 259 20.48 10.21 -15.63
CA SER A 259 20.67 9.87 -17.03
C SER A 259 20.54 11.14 -17.87
N GLN A 260 21.64 11.54 -18.55
CA GLN A 260 21.66 12.70 -19.47
C GLN A 260 20.79 12.51 -20.73
N LYS A 261 19.70 11.75 -20.66
CA LYS A 261 18.76 11.61 -21.77
C LYS A 261 17.63 12.61 -21.59
N LYS A 262 17.49 13.50 -22.57
CA LYS A 262 16.40 14.48 -22.68
C LYS A 262 15.06 13.76 -22.63
N PHE A 263 14.40 13.80 -21.47
CA PHE A 263 12.97 13.56 -21.38
C PHE A 263 12.25 14.89 -21.33
N VAL A 264 11.16 14.98 -22.06
CA VAL A 264 10.30 16.15 -22.09
C VAL A 264 9.84 16.43 -20.66
N LYS A 265 10.10 17.63 -20.20
CA LYS A 265 9.59 18.18 -18.96
C LYS A 265 8.08 18.22 -19.06
N SER A 266 7.38 17.21 -18.55
CA SER A 266 5.98 17.38 -18.20
C SER A 266 5.97 18.22 -16.94
N SER A 267 5.62 19.48 -17.05
CA SER A 267 5.26 20.31 -15.92
C SER A 267 4.04 19.68 -15.28
N LEU A 268 4.23 19.07 -14.12
CA LEU A 268 3.14 18.74 -13.23
C LEU A 268 2.61 20.04 -12.64
N ILE A 269 1.42 20.38 -13.02
CA ILE A 269 0.57 21.37 -12.32
C ILE A 269 -0.17 20.65 -11.21
#